data_8b27555763ab06ec59cdb4505ff61c8a
#
_entry.id   8b27555763ab06ec59cdb4505ff61c8a
#
_cell.length_a   1.000
_cell.length_b   1.000
_cell.length_c   1.000
_cell.angle_alpha   90.00
_cell.angle_beta   90.00
_cell.angle_gamma   90.00
#
_symmetry.space_group_name_H-M   'P 1'
#
loop_
_entity.id
_entity.type
_entity.pdbx_description
1 polymer ?
#
loop_
_entity_poly.entity_id
_entity_poly.type
_entity_poly.pdbx_seq_one_letter_code
_entity_poly.pdbx_strand_id
1 'polypeptide(L)'
;MRAISSHVVLRLVSIVMLLAFAVVAVAADAPANVAGNWNVDVSDGSRKTTQTITLKQDGGTITGTFKGPRQSGTIDGTVDGKNIKFHVTARIPLDYTGTVDGDSMKGTMSGRGQQGDWTATRSK
;
A
#
# COMPACT_ATOMS: atom_id res chain seq x y z
N MET A 1 -31.57 -37.48 32.12
CA MET A 1 -32.19 -36.34 31.61
C MET A 1 -31.53 -35.04 31.95
N ARG A 2 -31.08 -34.99 33.10
CA ARG A 2 -30.41 -33.77 33.50
C ARG A 2 -29.15 -33.55 32.72
N ALA A 3 -28.50 -34.58 32.33
CA ALA A 3 -27.28 -34.48 31.56
C ALA A 3 -27.44 -33.70 30.28
N ILE A 4 -28.64 -33.66 29.80
CA ILE A 4 -28.90 -32.94 28.55
C ILE A 4 -28.59 -31.47 28.65
N SER A 5 -28.88 -30.88 29.75
CA SER A 5 -28.62 -29.46 29.94
C SER A 5 -27.16 -29.13 29.86
N SER A 6 -26.34 -29.99 30.35
CA SER A 6 -24.90 -29.78 30.30
C SER A 6 -24.37 -29.69 28.91
N HIS A 7 -24.90 -30.51 28.04
CA HIS A 7 -24.42 -30.55 26.69
C HIS A 7 -24.64 -29.23 25.96
N VAL A 8 -25.76 -28.62 26.24
CA VAL A 8 -26.09 -27.37 25.57
C VAL A 8 -25.10 -26.27 25.97
N VAL A 9 -24.75 -26.24 27.21
CA VAL A 9 -23.85 -25.22 27.69
C VAL A 9 -22.48 -25.34 27.04
N LEU A 10 -22.00 -26.54 26.92
CA LEU A 10 -20.69 -26.75 26.32
C LEU A 10 -20.60 -26.26 24.91
N ARG A 11 -21.62 -26.49 24.14
CA ARG A 11 -21.59 -26.07 22.75
C ARG A 11 -21.50 -24.59 22.61
N LEU A 12 -22.18 -23.87 23.41
CA LEU A 12 -22.17 -22.42 23.35
C LEU A 12 -20.78 -21.85 23.59
N VAL A 13 -20.09 -22.41 24.53
CA VAL A 13 -18.76 -21.93 24.84
C VAL A 13 -17.82 -22.11 23.67
N SER A 14 -17.92 -23.25 23.01
CA SER A 14 -17.05 -23.50 21.88
C SER A 14 -17.23 -22.50 20.75
N ILE A 15 -18.46 -22.15 20.47
CA ILE A 15 -18.73 -21.24 19.39
C ILE A 15 -18.13 -19.86 19.63
N VAL A 16 -18.23 -19.41 20.86
CA VAL A 16 -17.72 -18.09 21.20
C VAL A 16 -16.22 -18.01 20.98
N MET A 17 -15.51 -19.04 21.33
CA MET A 17 -14.07 -19.04 21.17
C MET A 17 -13.66 -18.95 19.71
N LEU A 18 -14.35 -19.64 18.85
CA LEU A 18 -14.02 -19.59 17.43
C LEU A 18 -14.16 -18.21 16.84
N LEU A 19 -15.16 -17.51 17.25
CA LEU A 19 -15.37 -16.16 16.73
C LEU A 19 -14.23 -15.23 17.11
N ALA A 20 -13.74 -15.37 18.32
CA ALA A 20 -12.67 -14.51 18.76
C ALA A 20 -11.42 -14.67 17.91
N PHE A 21 -11.11 -15.87 17.55
CA PHE A 21 -9.98 -16.12 16.68
C PHE A 21 -10.11 -15.47 15.33
N ALA A 22 -11.25 -15.64 14.72
CA ALA A 22 -11.45 -15.14 13.38
C ALA A 22 -11.22 -13.65 13.29
N VAL A 23 -11.68 -12.91 14.27
CA VAL A 23 -11.57 -11.47 14.26
C VAL A 23 -10.12 -11.02 14.31
N VAL A 24 -9.34 -11.64 15.15
CA VAL A 24 -7.96 -11.24 15.31
C VAL A 24 -7.16 -11.49 14.04
N ALA A 25 -7.39 -12.62 13.41
CA ALA A 25 -6.60 -12.98 12.25
C ALA A 25 -6.81 -12.06 11.07
N VAL A 26 -8.02 -11.54 10.90
CA VAL A 26 -8.35 -10.75 9.72
C VAL A 26 -7.85 -9.32 9.82
N ALA A 27 -7.80 -8.76 11.01
CA ALA A 27 -7.54 -7.34 11.17
C ALA A 27 -6.11 -6.92 10.89
N ALA A 28 -5.16 -7.85 10.90
CA ALA A 28 -3.76 -7.48 11.02
C ALA A 28 -3.06 -7.09 9.73
N ASP A 29 -3.45 -7.64 8.58
CA ASP A 29 -2.57 -7.61 7.42
C ASP A 29 -3.16 -7.06 6.15
N ALA A 30 -4.25 -6.32 6.21
CA ALA A 30 -4.84 -5.77 5.00
C ALA A 30 -3.96 -4.65 4.43
N PRO A 31 -3.57 -4.73 3.15
CA PRO A 31 -2.79 -3.66 2.54
C PRO A 31 -3.64 -2.41 2.32
N ALA A 32 -3.00 -1.26 2.38
CA ALA A 32 -3.66 0.00 2.09
C ALA A 32 -4.14 0.02 0.65
N ASN A 33 -5.21 0.76 0.39
CA ASN A 33 -5.74 0.90 -0.96
C ASN A 33 -5.03 2.06 -1.64
N VAL A 34 -4.23 1.76 -2.65
CA VAL A 34 -3.47 2.77 -3.39
C VAL A 34 -3.86 2.82 -4.86
N ALA A 35 -4.91 2.12 -5.28
CA ALA A 35 -5.36 2.18 -6.66
C ALA A 35 -5.88 3.58 -7.00
N GLY A 36 -5.59 4.06 -8.20
CA GLY A 36 -6.08 5.35 -8.66
C GLY A 36 -4.96 6.22 -9.21
N ASN A 37 -5.29 7.49 -9.41
CA ASN A 37 -4.36 8.47 -9.94
C ASN A 37 -3.79 9.31 -8.80
N TRP A 38 -2.50 9.59 -8.88
CA TRP A 38 -1.81 10.33 -7.83
C TRP A 38 -0.94 11.41 -8.44
N ASN A 39 -0.88 12.54 -7.78
CA ASN A 39 0.07 13.60 -8.10
C ASN A 39 1.25 13.46 -7.16
N VAL A 40 2.44 13.37 -7.71
CA VAL A 40 3.66 13.10 -6.96
C VAL A 40 4.58 14.31 -7.06
N ASP A 41 5.01 14.82 -5.92
CA ASP A 41 6.00 15.88 -5.86
C ASP A 41 7.30 15.29 -5.34
N VAL A 42 8.37 15.50 -6.10
CA VAL A 42 9.70 15.00 -5.74
C VAL A 42 10.60 16.18 -5.46
N SER A 43 11.31 16.11 -4.36
CA SER A 43 12.27 17.14 -3.98
C SER A 43 13.66 16.52 -3.92
N ASP A 44 14.55 17.02 -4.74
CA ASP A 44 15.93 16.54 -4.84
C ASP A 44 16.84 17.72 -4.61
N GLY A 45 17.14 17.97 -3.32
CA GLY A 45 17.92 19.12 -2.96
C GLY A 45 17.16 20.41 -3.21
N SER A 46 17.63 21.23 -4.13
CA SER A 46 16.98 22.51 -4.44
C SER A 46 15.96 22.40 -5.55
N ARG A 47 15.76 21.23 -6.12
CA ARG A 47 14.92 21.05 -7.28
C ARG A 47 13.62 20.33 -6.91
N LYS A 48 12.50 20.80 -7.42
CA LYS A 48 11.21 20.14 -7.24
C LYS A 48 10.64 19.74 -8.59
N THR A 49 10.09 18.53 -8.64
CA THR A 49 9.53 17.99 -9.88
C THR A 49 8.16 17.41 -9.55
N THR A 50 7.20 17.66 -10.42
CA THR A 50 5.85 17.11 -10.29
C THR A 50 5.66 16.01 -11.32
N GLN A 51 5.11 14.89 -10.88
CA GLN A 51 4.88 13.71 -11.70
C GLN A 51 3.47 13.20 -11.44
N THR A 52 2.96 12.38 -12.36
CA THR A 52 1.69 11.71 -12.13
C THR A 52 1.89 10.21 -12.25
N ILE A 53 1.19 9.47 -11.42
CA ILE A 53 1.21 8.02 -11.50
C ILE A 53 -0.22 7.50 -11.44
N THR A 54 -0.45 6.40 -12.14
CA THR A 54 -1.70 5.67 -12.10
C THR A 54 -1.40 4.30 -11.59
N LEU A 55 -2.04 3.91 -10.50
CA LEU A 55 -1.77 2.62 -9.84
C LEU A 55 -2.97 1.71 -9.95
N LYS A 56 -2.70 0.44 -10.20
CA LYS A 56 -3.66 -0.65 -10.11
C LYS A 56 -3.17 -1.57 -9.01
N GLN A 57 -4.10 -2.13 -8.28
CA GLN A 57 -3.76 -2.94 -7.12
C GLN A 57 -4.49 -4.27 -7.15
N ASP A 58 -3.75 -5.33 -6.84
CA ASP A 58 -4.29 -6.67 -6.71
C ASP A 58 -3.72 -7.25 -5.42
N GLY A 59 -4.49 -7.12 -4.33
CA GLY A 59 -3.98 -7.49 -3.02
C GLY A 59 -2.80 -6.62 -2.63
N GLY A 60 -1.66 -7.22 -2.40
CA GLY A 60 -0.44 -6.51 -2.06
C GLY A 60 0.44 -6.15 -3.25
N THR A 61 0.01 -6.46 -4.46
CA THR A 61 0.80 -6.18 -5.66
C THR A 61 0.25 -4.96 -6.37
N ILE A 62 1.14 -4.05 -6.77
CA ILE A 62 0.74 -2.86 -7.52
C ILE A 62 1.47 -2.82 -8.86
N THR A 63 0.74 -2.33 -9.87
CA THR A 63 1.27 -2.06 -11.20
C THR A 63 0.72 -0.73 -11.66
N GLY A 64 1.30 -0.16 -12.69
CA GLY A 64 0.76 1.08 -13.16
C GLY A 64 1.64 1.77 -14.17
N THR A 65 1.39 3.06 -14.35
CA THR A 65 2.13 3.89 -15.28
C THR A 65 2.66 5.13 -14.57
N PHE A 66 3.76 5.63 -15.06
CA PHE A 66 4.46 6.79 -14.54
C PHE A 66 4.59 7.82 -15.66
N LYS A 67 4.34 9.07 -15.32
CA LYS A 67 4.47 10.16 -16.28
C LYS A 67 5.16 11.35 -15.61
N GLY A 68 6.37 11.61 -15.99
CA GLY A 68 7.12 12.76 -15.50
C GLY A 68 7.38 13.76 -16.59
N PRO A 69 8.04 14.87 -16.28
CA PRO A 69 8.30 15.91 -17.27
C PRO A 69 9.33 15.52 -18.32
N ARG A 70 10.16 14.52 -18.04
CA ARG A 70 11.24 14.15 -18.96
C ARG A 70 11.17 12.73 -19.46
N GLN A 71 10.36 11.90 -18.81
CA GLN A 71 10.24 10.49 -19.19
C GLN A 71 8.93 9.93 -18.70
N SER A 72 8.54 8.82 -19.28
CA SER A 72 7.41 8.05 -18.82
C SER A 72 7.81 6.60 -18.74
N GLY A 73 7.04 5.80 -18.01
CA GLY A 73 7.38 4.40 -17.87
C GLY A 73 6.28 3.63 -17.19
N THR A 74 6.63 2.44 -16.75
CA THR A 74 5.71 1.54 -16.06
C THR A 74 6.14 1.36 -14.61
N ILE A 75 5.18 1.00 -13.78
CA ILE A 75 5.39 0.83 -12.36
C ILE A 75 5.06 -0.60 -11.97
N ASP A 76 5.88 -1.19 -11.10
CA ASP A 76 5.53 -2.42 -10.43
C ASP A 76 6.09 -2.38 -9.02
N GLY A 77 5.37 -2.98 -8.09
CA GLY A 77 5.79 -2.95 -6.70
C GLY A 77 4.81 -3.66 -5.79
N THR A 78 4.92 -3.34 -4.51
CA THR A 78 4.13 -4.00 -3.47
C THR A 78 3.66 -2.97 -2.44
N VAL A 79 2.57 -3.30 -1.78
CA VAL A 79 2.11 -2.59 -0.60
C VAL A 79 1.85 -3.61 0.49
N ASP A 80 2.39 -3.35 1.67
CA ASP A 80 2.29 -4.23 2.82
C ASP A 80 1.83 -3.39 4.01
N GLY A 81 0.57 -3.55 4.41
CA GLY A 81 -0.01 -2.65 5.38
C GLY A 81 0.00 -1.23 4.85
N LYS A 82 0.71 -0.35 5.51
CA LYS A 82 0.87 1.03 5.07
C LYS A 82 2.19 1.28 4.36
N ASN A 83 3.01 0.28 4.19
CA ASN A 83 4.32 0.44 3.56
C ASN A 83 4.21 0.17 2.06
N ILE A 84 4.69 1.09 1.26
CA ILE A 84 4.65 0.97 -0.19
C ILE A 84 6.06 1.01 -0.76
N LYS A 85 6.30 0.19 -1.76
CA LYS A 85 7.57 0.14 -2.46
C LYS A 85 7.29 -0.14 -3.93
N PHE A 86 7.81 0.70 -4.81
CA PHE A 86 7.62 0.42 -6.22
C PHE A 86 8.83 0.89 -7.04
N HIS A 87 8.96 0.28 -8.18
CA HIS A 87 10.02 0.54 -9.14
C HIS A 87 9.42 1.10 -10.41
N VAL A 88 10.04 2.14 -10.95
CA VAL A 88 9.67 2.73 -12.23
C VAL A 88 10.65 2.24 -13.28
N THR A 89 10.15 1.58 -14.30
CA THR A 89 10.93 1.15 -15.44
C THR A 89 10.80 2.21 -16.53
N ALA A 90 11.85 2.97 -16.72
CA ALA A 90 11.90 4.05 -17.69
C ALA A 90 13.36 4.18 -18.15
N ARG A 91 13.62 5.17 -19.00
CA ARG A 91 14.98 5.40 -19.46
C ARG A 91 15.94 5.56 -18.28
N ILE A 92 15.49 6.26 -17.25
CA ILE A 92 16.21 6.36 -15.99
C ILE A 92 15.37 5.63 -14.94
N PRO A 93 15.79 4.44 -14.50
CA PRO A 93 14.99 3.69 -13.51
C PRO A 93 14.99 4.39 -12.17
N LEU A 94 13.86 4.30 -11.48
CA LEU A 94 13.67 4.95 -10.19
C LEU A 94 13.07 3.94 -9.20
N ASP A 95 13.46 4.06 -7.95
CA ASP A 95 12.93 3.25 -6.85
C ASP A 95 12.30 4.15 -5.81
N TYR A 96 11.09 3.82 -5.41
CA TYR A 96 10.33 4.59 -4.44
C TYR A 96 9.98 3.71 -3.25
N THR A 97 10.15 4.25 -2.05
CA THR A 97 9.69 3.60 -0.82
C THR A 97 9.01 4.64 0.04
N GLY A 98 7.98 4.23 0.78
CA GLY A 98 7.30 5.18 1.62
C GLY A 98 6.16 4.58 2.41
N THR A 99 5.32 5.45 2.93
CA THR A 99 4.15 5.06 3.71
C THR A 99 2.90 5.71 3.14
N VAL A 100 1.79 5.03 3.32
CA VAL A 100 0.47 5.46 2.83
C VAL A 100 -0.36 5.91 4.02
N ASP A 101 -1.01 7.05 3.86
CA ASP A 101 -1.91 7.58 4.88
C ASP A 101 -3.16 8.11 4.16
N GLY A 102 -4.15 7.23 3.96
CA GLY A 102 -5.37 7.60 3.27
C GLY A 102 -5.11 8.03 1.84
N ASP A 103 -5.35 9.30 1.56
CA ASP A 103 -5.19 9.88 0.24
C ASP A 103 -3.84 10.54 0.03
N SER A 104 -2.89 10.27 0.90
CA SER A 104 -1.54 10.81 0.76
C SER A 104 -0.50 9.73 0.99
N MET A 105 0.68 9.95 0.42
CA MET A 105 1.85 9.09 0.60
C MET A 105 3.08 9.96 0.71
N LYS A 106 4.11 9.44 1.35
CA LYS A 106 5.39 10.12 1.44
C LYS A 106 6.50 9.11 1.63
N GLY A 107 7.69 9.49 1.26
CA GLY A 107 8.84 8.62 1.42
C GLY A 107 10.06 9.15 0.72
N THR A 108 10.93 8.22 0.34
CA THR A 108 12.17 8.56 -0.35
C THR A 108 12.22 7.85 -1.68
N MET A 109 12.95 8.43 -2.62
CA MET A 109 13.17 7.82 -3.92
C MET A 109 14.64 7.86 -4.24
N SER A 110 15.08 6.95 -5.10
CA SER A 110 16.47 6.89 -5.53
C SER A 110 16.53 6.56 -7.01
N GLY A 111 17.58 7.05 -7.66
CA GLY A 111 17.85 6.77 -9.05
C GLY A 111 19.17 7.41 -9.44
N ARG A 112 19.94 6.75 -10.27
CA ARG A 112 21.25 7.21 -10.76
C ARG A 112 22.19 7.62 -9.64
N GLY A 113 22.13 6.90 -8.50
CA GLY A 113 22.99 7.23 -7.37
C GLY A 113 22.58 8.45 -6.58
N GLN A 114 21.41 9.03 -6.87
CA GLN A 114 20.89 10.18 -6.16
C GLN A 114 19.66 9.78 -5.36
N GLN A 115 19.39 10.55 -4.32
CA GLN A 115 18.23 10.32 -3.47
C GLN A 115 17.44 11.61 -3.30
N GLY A 116 16.15 11.46 -3.09
CA GLY A 116 15.28 12.59 -2.84
C GLY A 116 14.08 12.17 -2.01
N ASP A 117 13.28 13.15 -1.63
CA ASP A 117 12.04 12.92 -0.91
C ASP A 117 10.86 13.09 -1.85
N TRP A 118 9.80 12.33 -1.61
CA TRP A 118 8.60 12.47 -2.41
C TRP A 118 7.36 12.47 -1.55
N THR A 119 6.36 13.16 -2.02
CA THR A 119 5.01 13.13 -1.45
C THR A 119 4.03 12.94 -2.58
N ALA A 120 2.90 12.33 -2.27
CA ALA A 120 1.87 12.12 -3.28
C ALA A 120 0.51 12.37 -2.66
N THR A 121 -0.39 12.91 -3.49
CA THR A 121 -1.78 13.10 -3.09
C THR A 121 -2.66 12.49 -4.16
N ARG A 122 -3.78 11.92 -3.74
CA ARG A 122 -4.69 11.29 -4.67
C ARG A 122 -5.38 12.36 -5.51
N SER A 123 -5.37 12.15 -6.80
CA SER A 123 -6.00 13.06 -7.74
C SER A 123 -7.50 12.78 -7.78
N LYS A 124 -8.29 13.82 -7.83
CA LYS A 124 -9.75 13.69 -7.89
C LYS A 124 -10.27 13.68 -9.30
#